data_3c37438d36ad8c2c4b231d298f722b80
#
_entry.id   3c37438d36ad8c2c4b231d298f722b80
#
_cell.length_a   1.000
_cell.length_b   1.000
_cell.length_c   1.000
_cell.angle_alpha   90.00
_cell.angle_beta   90.00
_cell.angle_gamma   90.00
#
_symmetry.space_group_name_H-M   'P 1'
#
loop_
_entity.id
_entity.type
_entity.pdbx_description
1 polymer ?
#
loop_
_entity_poly.entity_id
_entity_poly.type
_entity_poly.pdbx_seq_one_letter_code
_entity_poly.pdbx_strand_id
1 'polypeptide(L)'
;DMDYTAPYVIIEGAYLVRNDSPFGANDEVDRPGTRIAVGRGSAYDLYLTRALKSATLVHAPTSPAVTDLFLAQNLDVAAGVKQQLEADAKRVGGVRLLPGRFMVIEQAMGVPKGHHAAQAWLSAFVEEMKTSGFVADALRRHGVEGAVVAPARAAG
;
A
#
# COMPACT_ATOMS: atom_id res chain seq x y z
N ASP A 1 22.76 -9.96 -3.31
CA ASP A 1 21.98 -9.91 -4.55
C ASP A 1 20.98 -11.06 -4.58
N MET A 2 19.74 -10.78 -4.99
CA MET A 2 18.62 -11.73 -5.04
C MET A 2 17.96 -11.67 -6.41
N ASP A 3 17.46 -12.80 -6.87
CA ASP A 3 16.52 -12.91 -7.98
C ASP A 3 15.13 -13.14 -7.41
N TYR A 4 14.11 -12.48 -7.96
CA TYR A 4 12.74 -12.52 -7.43
C TYR A 4 11.78 -13.20 -8.40
N THR A 5 10.73 -13.82 -7.85
CA THR A 5 9.57 -14.26 -8.62
C THR A 5 8.74 -13.04 -9.05
N ALA A 6 7.72 -13.26 -9.91
CA ALA A 6 6.63 -12.29 -10.00
C ALA A 6 5.94 -12.15 -8.63
N PRO A 7 5.27 -11.02 -8.35
CA PRO A 7 4.58 -10.85 -7.09
C PRO A 7 3.39 -11.83 -6.96
N TYR A 8 3.11 -12.24 -5.74
CA TYR A 8 1.93 -13.06 -5.41
C TYR A 8 0.85 -12.24 -4.70
N VAL A 9 1.22 -11.15 -4.05
CA VAL A 9 0.31 -10.24 -3.36
C VAL A 9 0.69 -8.80 -3.69
N ILE A 10 -0.32 -7.96 -3.93
CA ILE A 10 -0.18 -6.52 -4.12
C ILE A 10 -0.90 -5.79 -3.00
N ILE A 11 -0.24 -4.81 -2.40
CA ILE A 11 -0.79 -3.92 -1.39
C ILE A 11 -0.77 -2.51 -1.96
N GLU A 12 -1.93 -1.85 -2.04
CA GLU A 12 -2.05 -0.50 -2.58
C GLU A 12 -1.97 0.56 -1.49
N GLY A 13 -1.18 1.59 -1.72
CA GLY A 13 -1.15 2.80 -0.91
C GLY A 13 -2.08 3.88 -1.48
N ALA A 14 -2.88 4.50 -0.61
CA ALA A 14 -3.82 5.55 -0.98
C ALA A 14 -3.74 6.74 -0.04
N TYR A 15 -4.34 7.84 -0.45
CA TYR A 15 -4.53 9.05 0.36
C TYR A 15 -5.98 9.19 0.78
N LEU A 16 -6.18 9.57 2.03
CA LEU A 16 -7.45 9.95 2.62
C LEU A 16 -7.45 11.46 2.87
N VAL A 17 -8.52 12.12 2.49
CA VAL A 17 -8.72 13.57 2.71
C VAL A 17 -10.13 13.84 3.26
N ARG A 18 -10.38 15.03 3.79
CA ARG A 18 -11.74 15.44 4.14
C ARG A 18 -12.59 15.62 2.88
N ASN A 19 -13.91 15.48 3.02
CA ASN A 19 -14.84 15.65 1.90
C ASN A 19 -14.75 17.03 1.25
N ASP A 20 -14.43 18.07 2.03
CA ASP A 20 -14.28 19.46 1.57
C ASP A 20 -12.84 19.80 1.12
N SER A 21 -11.95 18.83 1.10
CA SER A 21 -10.56 19.03 0.62
C SER A 21 -10.54 19.48 -0.83
N PRO A 22 -9.64 20.42 -1.20
CA PRO A 22 -9.44 20.82 -2.59
C PRO A 22 -8.75 19.77 -3.44
N PHE A 23 -8.16 18.73 -2.83
CA PHE A 23 -7.45 17.69 -3.58
C PHE A 23 -8.44 16.74 -4.26
N GLY A 24 -8.25 16.55 -5.58
CA GLY A 24 -9.02 15.61 -6.39
C GLY A 24 -8.20 14.45 -6.94
N ALA A 25 -6.86 14.56 -6.92
CA ALA A 25 -5.95 13.55 -7.45
C ALA A 25 -4.68 13.42 -6.59
N ASN A 26 -4.01 12.28 -6.69
CA ASN A 26 -2.82 11.98 -5.89
C ASN A 26 -1.64 12.92 -6.18
N ASP A 27 -1.48 13.36 -7.41
CA ASP A 27 -0.41 14.27 -7.83
C ASP A 27 -0.58 15.71 -7.32
N GLU A 28 -1.76 16.06 -6.84
CA GLU A 28 -2.03 17.37 -6.25
C GLU A 28 -1.56 17.52 -4.80
N VAL A 29 -1.27 16.41 -4.13
CA VAL A 29 -0.99 16.38 -2.68
C VAL A 29 0.37 16.98 -2.34
N ASP A 30 1.37 16.82 -3.20
CA ASP A 30 2.73 17.31 -2.95
C ASP A 30 2.86 18.82 -3.21
N ARG A 31 2.30 19.61 -2.30
CA ARG A 31 2.34 21.08 -2.35
C ARG A 31 2.96 21.66 -1.07
N PRO A 32 3.58 22.85 -1.15
CA PRO A 32 4.03 23.55 0.05
C PRO A 32 2.86 23.78 1.04
N GLY A 33 3.10 23.48 2.30
CA GLY A 33 2.10 23.62 3.35
C GLY A 33 1.18 22.41 3.55
N THR A 34 1.15 21.45 2.64
CA THR A 34 0.42 20.19 2.83
C THR A 34 1.09 19.35 3.90
N ARG A 35 0.32 18.87 4.89
CA ARG A 35 0.77 18.01 5.97
C ARG A 35 0.12 16.64 5.83
N ILE A 36 0.95 15.61 5.73
CA ILE A 36 0.51 14.23 5.45
C ILE A 36 0.81 13.35 6.66
N ALA A 37 -0.22 12.77 7.27
CA ALA A 37 -0.05 11.75 8.31
C ALA A 37 0.38 10.42 7.67
N VAL A 38 1.38 9.78 8.24
CA VAL A 38 1.89 8.47 7.79
C VAL A 38 2.42 7.68 8.97
N GLY A 39 2.33 6.35 8.93
CA GLY A 39 2.88 5.48 9.96
C GLY A 39 4.41 5.48 9.91
N ARG A 40 5.05 5.80 11.03
CA ARG A 40 6.51 5.85 11.16
C ARG A 40 7.15 4.52 10.76
N GLY A 41 8.13 4.58 9.86
CA GLY A 41 8.89 3.41 9.40
C GLY A 41 8.12 2.46 8.49
N SER A 42 6.87 2.78 8.11
CA SER A 42 6.12 2.00 7.14
C SER A 42 6.71 2.13 5.73
N ALA A 43 6.35 1.21 4.84
CA ALA A 43 6.74 1.30 3.44
C ALA A 43 6.26 2.61 2.78
N TYR A 44 5.11 3.12 3.21
CA TYR A 44 4.55 4.39 2.76
C TYR A 44 5.40 5.57 3.22
N ASP A 45 5.84 5.58 4.48
CA ASP A 45 6.75 6.59 5.03
C ASP A 45 8.07 6.60 4.25
N LEU A 46 8.68 5.44 4.04
CA LEU A 46 9.93 5.31 3.31
C LEU A 46 9.81 5.77 1.85
N TYR A 47 8.68 5.46 1.21
CA TYR A 47 8.40 5.90 -0.15
C TYR A 47 8.21 7.42 -0.22
N LEU A 48 7.33 7.96 0.62
CA LEU A 48 6.98 9.38 0.62
C LEU A 48 8.16 10.27 1.02
N THR A 49 9.00 9.83 1.94
CA THR A 49 10.24 10.53 2.32
C THR A 49 11.17 10.76 1.12
N ARG A 50 11.17 9.84 0.16
CA ARG A 50 11.98 9.96 -1.06
C ARG A 50 11.26 10.67 -2.21
N ALA A 51 9.95 10.53 -2.29
CA ALA A 51 9.16 11.00 -3.43
C ALA A 51 8.65 12.43 -3.29
N LEU A 52 8.30 12.85 -2.08
CA LEU A 52 7.78 14.19 -1.83
C LEU A 52 8.87 15.26 -1.94
N LYS A 53 8.49 16.39 -2.54
CA LYS A 53 9.38 17.55 -2.73
C LYS A 53 8.97 18.75 -1.89
N SER A 54 7.69 18.90 -1.61
CA SER A 54 7.12 20.12 -1.02
C SER A 54 6.26 19.86 0.21
N ALA A 55 5.50 18.77 0.24
CA ALA A 55 4.65 18.41 1.38
C ALA A 55 5.50 17.91 2.57
N THR A 56 4.93 18.03 3.78
CA THR A 56 5.58 17.63 5.03
C THR A 56 4.90 16.38 5.58
N LEU A 57 5.70 15.41 6.02
CA LEU A 57 5.22 14.22 6.72
C LEU A 57 5.07 14.47 8.21
N VAL A 58 3.96 14.01 8.77
CA VAL A 58 3.71 13.96 10.21
C VAL A 58 3.54 12.49 10.60
N HIS A 59 4.39 11.99 11.48
CA HIS A 59 4.48 10.57 11.78
C HIS A 59 3.53 10.15 12.89
N ALA A 60 2.64 9.20 12.58
CA ALA A 60 1.92 8.43 13.60
C ALA A 60 2.84 7.33 14.16
N PRO A 61 2.66 6.93 15.43
CA PRO A 61 3.51 5.88 16.01
C PRO A 61 3.34 4.52 15.31
N THR A 62 2.15 4.25 14.78
CA THR A 62 1.82 3.02 14.05
C THR A 62 0.95 3.33 12.84
N SER A 63 0.89 2.42 11.87
CA SER A 63 0.00 2.57 10.71
C SER A 63 -1.49 2.65 11.07
N PRO A 64 -2.02 1.85 12.01
CA PRO A 64 -3.42 1.98 12.45
C PRO A 64 -3.76 3.33 13.10
N ALA A 65 -2.80 4.04 13.64
CA ALA A 65 -3.02 5.34 14.30
C ALA A 65 -3.04 6.54 13.34
N VAL A 66 -2.81 6.33 12.05
CA VAL A 66 -2.66 7.41 11.05
C VAL A 66 -3.92 8.26 10.92
N THR A 67 -5.07 7.63 10.77
CA THR A 67 -6.35 8.36 10.60
C THR A 67 -6.71 9.16 11.84
N ASP A 68 -6.49 8.61 13.02
CA ASP A 68 -6.77 9.31 14.28
C ASP A 68 -5.84 10.52 14.46
N LEU A 69 -4.56 10.39 14.12
CA LEU A 69 -3.61 11.51 14.11
C LEU A 69 -4.03 12.61 13.12
N PHE A 70 -4.41 12.20 11.91
CA PHE A 70 -4.90 13.11 10.86
C PHE A 70 -6.07 13.95 11.35
N LEU A 71 -7.04 13.33 12.03
CA LEU A 71 -8.19 14.02 12.59
C LEU A 71 -7.82 14.88 13.80
N ALA A 72 -7.06 14.35 14.75
CA ALA A 72 -6.71 15.03 15.99
C ALA A 72 -5.88 16.30 15.77
N GLN A 73 -4.95 16.27 14.80
CA GLN A 73 -4.10 17.43 14.48
C GLN A 73 -4.59 18.24 13.28
N ASN A 74 -5.78 17.95 12.79
CA ASN A 74 -6.35 18.64 11.63
C ASN A 74 -5.39 18.71 10.45
N LEU A 75 -4.73 17.57 10.13
CA LEU A 75 -3.82 17.46 9.02
C LEU A 75 -4.56 17.44 7.68
N ASP A 76 -3.86 17.64 6.59
CA ASP A 76 -4.48 17.80 5.26
C ASP A 76 -4.78 16.46 4.60
N VAL A 77 -3.90 15.45 4.82
CA VAL A 77 -3.95 14.14 4.16
C VAL A 77 -3.53 13.05 5.15
N ALA A 78 -4.11 11.87 5.00
CA ALA A 78 -3.63 10.64 5.63
C ALA A 78 -3.19 9.66 4.54
N ALA A 79 -2.03 9.03 4.71
CA ALA A 79 -1.46 8.06 3.78
C ALA A 79 -1.33 6.69 4.42
N GLY A 80 -1.73 5.64 3.72
CA GLY A 80 -1.65 4.28 4.24
C GLY A 80 -2.22 3.24 3.29
N VAL A 81 -2.48 2.06 3.84
CA VAL A 81 -3.09 0.94 3.11
C VAL A 81 -4.50 1.32 2.69
N LYS A 82 -4.81 1.17 1.40
CA LYS A 82 -6.08 1.60 0.81
C LYS A 82 -7.30 1.03 1.56
N GLN A 83 -7.37 -0.29 1.78
CA GLN A 83 -8.52 -0.89 2.45
C GLN A 83 -8.62 -0.50 3.94
N GLN A 84 -7.49 -0.29 4.61
CA GLN A 84 -7.50 0.24 5.97
C GLN A 84 -8.12 1.64 6.00
N LEU A 85 -7.72 2.50 5.07
CA LEU A 85 -8.27 3.85 4.96
C LEU A 85 -9.76 3.85 4.54
N GLU A 86 -10.17 2.90 3.71
CA GLU A 86 -11.59 2.70 3.37
C GLU A 86 -12.43 2.31 4.60
N ALA A 87 -11.93 1.39 5.42
CA ALA A 87 -12.57 1.02 6.69
C ALA A 87 -12.61 2.20 7.66
N ASP A 88 -11.52 2.94 7.79
CA ASP A 88 -11.46 4.14 8.63
C ASP A 88 -12.43 5.22 8.13
N ALA A 89 -12.55 5.43 6.82
CA ALA A 89 -13.49 6.38 6.23
C ALA A 89 -14.95 6.06 6.62
N LYS A 90 -15.31 4.78 6.63
CA LYS A 90 -16.63 4.33 7.08
C LYS A 90 -16.82 4.55 8.58
N ARG A 91 -15.76 4.34 9.37
CA ARG A 91 -15.78 4.50 10.83
C ARG A 91 -15.94 5.94 11.27
N VAL A 92 -15.19 6.86 10.66
CA VAL A 92 -15.15 8.27 11.10
C VAL A 92 -16.12 9.17 10.38
N GLY A 93 -16.47 8.90 9.13
CA GLY A 93 -17.31 9.75 8.29
C GLY A 93 -16.64 11.08 7.91
N GLY A 94 -17.22 11.82 6.97
CA GLY A 94 -16.75 13.15 6.57
C GLY A 94 -15.42 13.17 5.82
N VAL A 95 -14.92 12.00 5.40
CA VAL A 95 -13.66 11.83 4.68
C VAL A 95 -13.86 10.95 3.45
N ARG A 96 -12.94 11.02 2.51
CA ARG A 96 -12.93 10.22 1.28
C ARG A 96 -11.52 9.86 0.88
N LEU A 97 -11.37 8.79 0.13
CA LEU A 97 -10.09 8.47 -0.51
C LEU A 97 -9.97 9.22 -1.84
N LEU A 98 -8.75 9.62 -2.17
CA LEU A 98 -8.43 10.07 -3.52
C LEU A 98 -8.46 8.86 -4.48
N PRO A 99 -8.86 9.06 -5.75
CA PRO A 99 -8.93 7.97 -6.73
C PRO A 99 -7.56 7.32 -6.97
N GLY A 100 -7.56 6.02 -7.22
CA GLY A 100 -6.36 5.28 -7.56
C GLY A 100 -5.47 4.99 -6.37
N ARG A 101 -4.16 5.01 -6.61
CA ARG A 101 -3.12 4.68 -5.64
C ARG A 101 -1.90 5.56 -5.89
N PHE A 102 -1.17 5.94 -4.84
CA PHE A 102 0.08 6.68 -5.01
C PHE A 102 1.31 5.76 -5.08
N MET A 103 1.21 4.55 -4.56
CA MET A 103 2.25 3.52 -4.66
C MET A 103 1.69 2.13 -4.46
N VAL A 104 2.47 1.11 -4.79
CA VAL A 104 2.17 -0.31 -4.50
C VAL A 104 3.35 -0.97 -3.82
N ILE A 105 3.02 -1.97 -3.01
CA ILE A 105 3.98 -2.96 -2.49
C ILE A 105 3.70 -4.27 -3.21
N GLU A 106 4.69 -4.78 -3.92
CA GLU A 106 4.62 -6.07 -4.62
C GLU A 106 5.36 -7.10 -3.79
N GLN A 107 4.62 -8.00 -3.14
CA GLN A 107 5.20 -9.09 -2.36
C GLN A 107 5.62 -10.21 -3.29
N ALA A 108 6.92 -10.49 -3.30
CA ALA A 108 7.52 -11.54 -4.11
C ALA A 108 8.43 -12.44 -3.27
N MET A 109 8.73 -13.62 -3.76
CA MET A 109 9.70 -14.52 -3.15
C MET A 109 11.06 -14.34 -3.82
N GLY A 110 12.14 -14.43 -3.05
CA GLY A 110 13.50 -14.28 -3.55
C GLY A 110 14.36 -15.53 -3.34
N VAL A 111 15.29 -15.73 -4.25
CA VAL A 111 16.37 -16.71 -4.14
C VAL A 111 17.71 -16.01 -4.31
N PRO A 112 18.81 -16.53 -3.76
CA PRO A 112 20.13 -15.98 -4.05
C PRO A 112 20.41 -15.97 -5.55
N LYS A 113 21.04 -14.90 -6.02
CA LYS A 113 21.36 -14.73 -7.44
C LYS A 113 22.16 -15.89 -8.01
N GLY A 114 21.83 -16.30 -9.23
CA GLY A 114 22.50 -17.40 -9.93
C GLY A 114 21.91 -18.80 -9.67
N HIS A 115 20.91 -18.92 -8.79
CA HIS A 115 20.20 -20.19 -8.55
C HIS A 115 19.02 -20.36 -9.50
N HIS A 116 19.29 -20.44 -10.81
CA HIS A 116 18.26 -20.41 -11.85
C HIS A 116 17.22 -21.54 -11.76
N ALA A 117 17.63 -22.74 -11.39
CA ALA A 117 16.70 -23.86 -11.22
C ALA A 117 15.74 -23.63 -10.05
N ALA A 118 16.25 -23.12 -8.93
CA ALA A 118 15.44 -22.77 -7.78
C ALA A 118 14.47 -21.62 -8.09
N GLN A 119 14.95 -20.60 -8.81
CA GLN A 119 14.11 -19.48 -9.25
C GLN A 119 12.98 -19.94 -10.18
N ALA A 120 13.28 -20.81 -11.14
CA ALA A 120 12.29 -21.34 -12.07
C ALA A 120 11.21 -22.15 -11.34
N TRP A 121 11.63 -23.03 -10.42
CA TRP A 121 10.70 -23.81 -9.60
C TRP A 121 9.83 -22.92 -8.72
N LEU A 122 10.45 -21.96 -8.02
CA LEU A 122 9.73 -21.05 -7.13
C LEU A 122 8.75 -20.16 -7.91
N SER A 123 9.12 -19.71 -9.10
CA SER A 123 8.25 -18.93 -9.97
C SER A 123 7.02 -19.73 -10.40
N ALA A 124 7.21 -21.00 -10.81
CA ALA A 124 6.09 -21.89 -11.15
C ALA A 124 5.19 -22.15 -9.94
N PHE A 125 5.78 -22.40 -8.77
CA PHE A 125 5.04 -22.59 -7.52
C PHE A 125 4.19 -21.36 -7.16
N VAL A 126 4.74 -20.15 -7.27
CA VAL A 126 4.01 -18.90 -7.00
C VAL A 126 2.81 -18.76 -7.96
N GLU A 127 2.99 -19.01 -9.25
CA GLU A 127 1.89 -18.94 -10.22
C GLU A 127 0.80 -19.98 -9.93
N GLU A 128 1.18 -21.21 -9.56
CA GLU A 128 0.22 -22.23 -9.14
C GLU A 128 -0.56 -21.80 -7.90
N MET A 129 0.09 -21.24 -6.89
CA MET A 129 -0.57 -20.78 -5.67
C MET A 129 -1.52 -19.61 -5.92
N LYS A 130 -1.22 -18.74 -6.88
CA LYS A 130 -2.14 -17.68 -7.31
C LYS A 130 -3.37 -18.24 -8.03
N THR A 131 -3.15 -19.09 -9.01
CA THR A 131 -4.21 -19.58 -9.91
C THR A 131 -5.11 -20.65 -9.27
N SER A 132 -4.57 -21.42 -8.31
CA SER A 132 -5.36 -22.41 -7.55
C SER A 132 -6.31 -21.80 -6.52
N GLY A 133 -6.19 -20.50 -6.24
CA GLY A 133 -6.94 -19.82 -5.19
C GLY A 133 -6.34 -19.94 -3.79
N PHE A 134 -5.18 -20.60 -3.64
CA PHE A 134 -4.53 -20.78 -2.33
C PHE A 134 -4.22 -19.43 -1.66
N VAL A 135 -3.62 -18.49 -2.40
CA VAL A 135 -3.28 -17.16 -1.85
C VAL A 135 -4.54 -16.40 -1.44
N ALA A 136 -5.57 -16.39 -2.29
CA ALA A 136 -6.84 -15.73 -1.98
C ALA A 136 -7.49 -16.31 -0.72
N ASP A 137 -7.50 -17.63 -0.60
CA ASP A 137 -8.05 -18.32 0.57
C ASP A 137 -7.23 -18.06 1.83
N ALA A 138 -5.91 -17.98 1.72
CA ALA A 138 -5.03 -17.66 2.85
C ALA A 138 -5.29 -16.23 3.36
N LEU A 139 -5.38 -15.24 2.47
CA LEU A 139 -5.71 -13.86 2.82
C LEU A 139 -7.06 -13.79 3.55
N ARG A 140 -8.07 -14.47 3.03
CA ARG A 140 -9.41 -14.50 3.64
C ARG A 140 -9.40 -15.17 5.01
N ARG A 141 -8.78 -16.35 5.15
CA ARG A 141 -8.73 -17.12 6.41
C ARG A 141 -8.00 -16.38 7.54
N HIS A 142 -7.00 -15.58 7.18
CA HIS A 142 -6.22 -14.81 8.15
C HIS A 142 -6.72 -13.37 8.31
N GLY A 143 -7.85 -13.02 7.71
CA GLY A 143 -8.45 -11.69 7.82
C GLY A 143 -7.52 -10.57 7.35
N VAL A 144 -6.67 -10.84 6.35
CA VAL A 144 -5.74 -9.85 5.81
C VAL A 144 -6.50 -8.89 4.91
N GLU A 145 -6.73 -7.69 5.41
CA GLU A 145 -7.30 -6.59 4.65
C GLU A 145 -6.17 -5.74 4.06
N GLY A 146 -6.42 -5.16 2.88
CA GLY A 146 -5.45 -4.29 2.24
C GLY A 146 -4.50 -4.96 1.25
N ALA A 147 -4.65 -6.26 1.06
CA ALA A 147 -3.86 -7.01 0.12
C ALA A 147 -4.77 -7.74 -0.88
N VAL A 148 -4.35 -7.78 -2.13
CA VAL A 148 -5.01 -8.54 -3.20
C VAL A 148 -4.03 -9.51 -3.84
N VAL A 149 -4.55 -10.60 -4.41
CA VAL A 149 -3.72 -11.53 -5.18
C VAL A 149 -3.21 -10.81 -6.43
N ALA A 150 -1.90 -10.90 -6.68
CA ALA A 150 -1.34 -10.35 -7.89
C ALA A 150 -1.88 -11.07 -9.14
N PRO A 151 -2.04 -10.38 -10.29
CA PRO A 151 -2.47 -11.03 -11.51
C PRO A 151 -1.56 -12.20 -11.89
N ALA A 152 -2.16 -13.27 -12.45
CA ALA A 152 -1.38 -14.36 -13.00
C ALA A 152 -0.48 -13.85 -14.13
N ARG A 153 0.75 -14.39 -14.21
CA ARG A 153 1.64 -14.09 -15.31
C ARG A 153 1.05 -14.70 -16.57
N ALA A 154 0.95 -13.93 -17.65
CA ALA A 154 0.55 -14.46 -18.94
C ALA A 154 1.52 -15.60 -19.32
N ALA A 155 0.94 -16.72 -19.76
CA ALA A 155 1.72 -17.81 -20.33
C ALA A 155 2.42 -17.26 -21.57
N GLY A 156 3.73 -17.16 -21.50
CA GLY A 156 4.59 -16.79 -22.63
C GLY A 156 4.75 -17.94 -23.62
#